data_a080d5a9013445bb86fe104bc34ea746
#
_entry.id   a080d5a9013445bb86fe104bc34ea746
#
_cell.length_a   1.000
_cell.length_b   1.000
_cell.length_c   1.000
_cell.angle_alpha   90.00
_cell.angle_beta   90.00
_cell.angle_gamma   90.00
#
_symmetry.space_group_name_H-M   'P 1'
#
loop_
_entity.id
_entity.type
_entity.pdbx_description
1 polymer ?
#
loop_
_entity_poly.entity_id
_entity_poly.type
_entity_poly.pdbx_seq_one_letter_code
_entity_poly.pdbx_strand_id
1 'polypeptide(L)'
;MSRVKRGVQAKKRHKKILKLAKGYRGARSRTFKVANQAVLKAGQYAYRDRKVKKRTFRSLWIIRINAAVREHGLSYSVFMNGLKKANI
;
A
#
# COMPACT_ATOMS: atom_id res chain seq x y z
N MET A 1 -16.71 -42.25 -19.41
CA MET A 1 -15.75 -41.28 -18.88
C MET A 1 -16.18 -39.85 -19.21
N SER A 2 -16.27 -39.01 -18.22
CA SER A 2 -16.75 -37.65 -18.43
C SER A 2 -15.65 -36.77 -19.02
N ARG A 3 -16.05 -35.89 -19.92
CA ARG A 3 -15.17 -34.96 -20.58
C ARG A 3 -14.97 -33.73 -19.67
N VAL A 4 -13.74 -33.39 -19.39
CA VAL A 4 -13.40 -32.21 -18.59
C VAL A 4 -13.26 -31.00 -19.50
N LYS A 5 -14.06 -29.98 -19.29
CA LYS A 5 -14.01 -28.73 -20.05
C LYS A 5 -13.37 -27.64 -19.19
N ARG A 6 -12.24 -27.14 -19.62
CA ARG A 6 -11.51 -26.09 -18.90
C ARG A 6 -12.12 -24.71 -19.06
N GLY A 7 -13.01 -24.52 -20.04
CA GLY A 7 -13.58 -23.21 -20.34
C GLY A 7 -14.31 -22.58 -19.17
N VAL A 8 -15.07 -23.36 -18.41
CA VAL A 8 -15.82 -22.85 -17.26
C VAL A 8 -14.88 -22.37 -16.16
N GLN A 9 -13.86 -23.15 -15.86
CA GLN A 9 -12.89 -22.82 -14.82
C GLN A 9 -12.07 -21.60 -15.21
N ALA A 10 -11.62 -21.52 -16.45
CA ALA A 10 -10.87 -20.39 -16.97
C ALA A 10 -11.70 -19.12 -16.92
N LYS A 11 -12.98 -19.21 -17.32
CA LYS A 11 -13.90 -18.08 -17.31
C LYS A 11 -14.12 -17.55 -15.89
N LYS A 12 -14.28 -18.43 -14.93
CA LYS A 12 -14.44 -18.03 -13.52
C LYS A 12 -13.20 -17.29 -13.02
N ARG A 13 -12.03 -17.78 -13.35
CA ARG A 13 -10.76 -17.16 -12.95
C ARG A 13 -10.61 -15.79 -13.59
N HIS A 14 -10.97 -15.67 -14.87
CA HIS A 14 -10.92 -14.41 -15.59
C HIS A 14 -11.89 -13.39 -15.00
N LYS A 15 -13.10 -13.83 -14.67
CA LYS A 15 -14.12 -12.95 -14.06
C LYS A 15 -13.69 -12.43 -12.69
N LYS A 16 -12.98 -13.25 -11.92
CA LYS A 16 -12.47 -12.86 -10.62
C LYS A 16 -11.49 -11.68 -10.76
N ILE A 17 -10.57 -11.78 -11.70
CA ILE A 17 -9.58 -10.72 -11.97
C ILE A 17 -10.27 -9.46 -12.49
N LEU A 18 -11.22 -9.62 -13.43
CA LEU A 18 -11.95 -8.49 -13.99
C LEU A 18 -12.80 -7.78 -12.95
N LYS A 19 -13.32 -8.51 -11.97
CA LYS A 19 -14.06 -7.93 -10.84
C LYS A 19 -13.14 -7.04 -10.01
N LEU A 20 -11.91 -7.49 -9.75
CA LEU A 20 -10.92 -6.69 -9.03
C LEU A 20 -10.48 -5.46 -9.81
N ALA A 21 -10.58 -5.50 -11.14
CA ALA A 21 -10.16 -4.42 -12.02
C ALA A 21 -11.28 -3.43 -12.34
N LYS A 22 -12.46 -3.59 -11.74
CA LYS A 22 -13.57 -2.65 -11.96
C LYS A 22 -13.14 -1.23 -11.61
N GLY A 23 -13.48 -0.30 -12.47
CA GLY A 23 -13.11 1.09 -12.29
C GLY A 23 -11.78 1.49 -12.91
N TYR A 24 -11.03 0.52 -13.43
CA TYR A 24 -9.79 0.81 -14.12
C TYR A 24 -10.07 1.40 -15.50
N ARG A 25 -9.12 2.15 -16.02
CA ARG A 25 -9.29 2.85 -17.29
C ARG A 25 -9.14 1.96 -18.49
N GLY A 26 -10.04 2.13 -19.47
CA GLY A 26 -9.94 1.53 -20.80
C GLY A 26 -9.89 0.01 -20.77
N ALA A 27 -8.97 -0.57 -21.53
CA ALA A 27 -8.81 -2.01 -21.65
C ALA A 27 -8.45 -2.68 -20.31
N ARG A 28 -7.91 -1.94 -19.36
CA ARG A 28 -7.53 -2.47 -18.05
C ARG A 28 -8.73 -2.99 -17.25
N SER A 29 -9.93 -2.49 -17.53
CA SER A 29 -11.16 -2.96 -16.89
C SER A 29 -11.92 -3.96 -17.74
N ARG A 30 -11.57 -4.12 -19.02
CA ARG A 30 -12.35 -4.92 -19.99
C ARG A 30 -11.62 -6.16 -20.49
N THR A 31 -10.34 -6.04 -20.81
CA THR A 31 -9.55 -7.11 -21.39
C THR A 31 -8.79 -7.84 -20.31
N PHE A 32 -9.00 -9.16 -20.19
CA PHE A 32 -8.37 -9.95 -19.14
C PHE A 32 -6.86 -9.80 -19.08
N LYS A 33 -6.20 -9.88 -20.25
CA LYS A 33 -4.73 -9.83 -20.33
C LYS A 33 -4.17 -8.56 -19.68
N VAL A 34 -4.74 -7.42 -20.03
CA VAL A 34 -4.31 -6.13 -19.49
C VAL A 34 -4.78 -5.95 -18.06
N ALA A 35 -6.02 -6.38 -17.76
CA ALA A 35 -6.57 -6.31 -16.40
C ALA A 35 -5.73 -7.14 -15.41
N ASN A 36 -5.30 -8.33 -15.84
CA ASN A 36 -4.46 -9.19 -15.00
C ASN A 36 -3.15 -8.49 -14.63
N GLN A 37 -2.48 -7.88 -15.60
CA GLN A 37 -1.25 -7.13 -15.36
C GLN A 37 -1.49 -5.94 -14.43
N ALA A 38 -2.60 -5.22 -14.64
CA ALA A 38 -2.95 -4.06 -13.81
C ALA A 38 -3.22 -4.47 -12.35
N VAL A 39 -3.94 -5.57 -12.14
CA VAL A 39 -4.23 -6.10 -10.80
C VAL A 39 -2.95 -6.55 -10.10
N LEU A 40 -2.06 -7.24 -10.81
CA LEU A 40 -0.78 -7.66 -10.25
C LEU A 40 0.06 -6.46 -9.82
N LYS A 41 0.10 -5.43 -10.65
CA LYS A 41 0.85 -4.20 -10.34
C LYS A 41 0.21 -3.46 -9.17
N ALA A 42 -1.13 -3.41 -9.12
CA ALA A 42 -1.84 -2.82 -8.00
C ALA A 42 -1.50 -3.53 -6.69
N GLY A 43 -1.40 -4.85 -6.72
CA GLY A 43 -1.00 -5.63 -5.55
C GLY A 43 0.42 -5.32 -5.09
N GLN A 44 1.35 -5.19 -6.03
CA GLN A 44 2.73 -4.81 -5.74
C GLN A 44 2.81 -3.42 -5.12
N TYR A 45 2.07 -2.47 -5.68
CA TYR A 45 2.02 -1.12 -5.15
C TYR A 45 1.40 -1.09 -3.76
N ALA A 46 0.34 -1.85 -3.53
CA ALA A 46 -0.30 -1.93 -2.23
C ALA A 46 0.66 -2.47 -1.17
N TYR A 47 1.40 -3.52 -1.50
CA TYR A 47 2.40 -4.10 -0.60
C TYR A 47 3.49 -3.09 -0.26
N ARG A 48 4.06 -2.47 -1.29
CA ARG A 48 5.11 -1.46 -1.12
C ARG A 48 4.61 -0.27 -0.31
N ASP A 49 3.43 0.23 -0.65
CA ASP A 49 2.92 1.46 -0.06
C ASP A 49 2.43 1.28 1.38
N ARG A 50 2.03 0.06 1.77
CA ARG A 50 1.78 -0.21 3.19
C ARG A 50 3.04 -0.04 4.02
N LYS A 51 4.18 -0.42 3.48
CA LYS A 51 5.48 -0.21 4.14
C LYS A 51 5.89 1.27 4.12
N VAL A 52 5.69 1.93 2.98
CA VAL A 52 5.98 3.36 2.84
C VAL A 52 5.09 4.20 3.76
N LYS A 53 3.84 3.80 3.96
CA LYS A 53 2.91 4.47 4.86
C LYS A 53 3.49 4.59 6.27
N LYS A 54 4.09 3.54 6.76
CA LYS A 54 4.72 3.54 8.10
C LYS A 54 5.85 4.57 8.18
N ARG A 55 6.69 4.62 7.15
CA ARG A 55 7.78 5.60 7.09
C ARG A 55 7.28 7.03 6.99
N THR A 56 6.22 7.22 6.18
CA THR A 56 5.62 8.53 5.98
C THR A 56 5.02 9.07 7.28
N PHE A 57 4.28 8.23 8.01
CA PHE A 57 3.71 8.64 9.29
C PHE A 57 4.77 8.91 10.34
N ARG A 58 5.83 8.12 10.34
CA ARG A 58 6.95 8.38 11.27
C ARG A 58 7.59 9.73 10.99
N SER A 59 7.78 10.08 9.72
CA SER A 59 8.30 11.39 9.35
C SER A 59 7.39 12.52 9.81
N LEU A 60 6.08 12.34 9.66
CA LEU A 60 5.09 13.30 10.11
C LEU A 60 5.14 13.47 11.63
N TRP A 61 5.24 12.37 12.37
CA TRP A 61 5.34 12.42 13.84
C TRP A 61 6.58 13.20 14.28
N ILE A 62 7.71 12.95 13.61
CA ILE A 62 8.96 13.66 13.90
C ILE A 62 8.80 15.17 13.69
N ILE A 63 8.15 15.56 12.60
CA ILE A 63 7.89 16.97 12.28
C ILE A 63 7.02 17.60 13.37
N ARG A 64 5.96 16.92 13.80
CA ARG A 64 5.04 17.42 14.81
C ARG A 64 5.70 17.54 16.16
N ILE A 65 6.48 16.54 16.56
CA ILE A 65 7.22 16.56 17.82
C ILE A 65 8.24 17.70 17.82
N ASN A 66 8.96 17.84 16.72
CA ASN A 66 9.95 18.92 16.57
C ASN A 66 9.31 20.30 16.72
N ALA A 67 8.14 20.50 16.08
CA ALA A 67 7.42 21.76 16.17
C ALA A 67 7.00 22.05 17.63
N ALA A 68 6.51 21.04 18.32
CA ALA A 68 6.07 21.18 19.70
C ALA A 68 7.22 21.50 20.66
N VAL A 69 8.34 20.80 20.54
CA VAL A 69 9.48 21.01 21.44
C VAL A 69 10.22 22.30 21.16
N ARG A 70 10.15 22.82 19.94
CA ARG A 70 10.75 24.12 19.62
C ARG A 70 10.06 25.27 20.32
N GLU A 71 8.80 25.13 20.64
CA GLU A 71 8.09 26.10 21.47
C GLU A 71 8.70 26.20 22.87
N HIS A 72 9.36 25.14 23.32
CA HIS A 72 10.05 25.08 24.61
C HIS A 72 11.55 25.30 24.48
N GLY A 73 12.01 25.77 23.30
CA GLY A 73 13.43 26.06 23.06
C GLY A 73 14.31 24.85 22.81
N LEU A 74 13.71 23.70 22.48
CA LEU A 74 14.45 22.47 22.22
C LEU A 74 14.36 22.09 20.74
N SER A 75 15.37 21.36 20.26
CA SER A 75 15.31 20.70 18.95
C SER A 75 14.87 19.26 19.15
N TYR A 76 14.45 18.60 18.05
CA TYR A 76 14.02 17.19 18.10
C TYR A 76 15.12 16.28 18.67
N SER A 77 16.35 16.45 18.17
CA SER A 77 17.47 15.59 18.59
C SER A 77 17.80 15.78 20.07
N VAL A 78 17.76 17.01 20.56
CA VAL A 78 17.99 17.30 21.98
C VAL A 78 16.88 16.68 22.84
N PHE A 79 15.63 16.79 22.40
CA PHE A 79 14.49 16.22 23.10
C PHE A 79 14.58 14.70 23.17
N MET A 80 14.92 14.03 22.05
CA MET A 80 15.07 12.58 22.03
C MET A 80 16.20 12.10 22.92
N ASN A 81 17.30 12.82 22.94
CA ASN A 81 18.42 12.51 23.82
C ASN A 81 18.02 12.64 25.29
N GLY A 82 17.24 13.66 25.60
CA GLY A 82 16.70 13.85 26.96
C GLY A 82 15.79 12.71 27.41
N LEU A 83 14.89 12.27 26.52
CA LEU A 83 14.02 11.12 26.80
C LEU A 83 14.83 9.86 27.04
N LYS A 84 15.86 9.64 26.27
CA LYS A 84 16.74 8.47 26.40
C LYS A 84 17.47 8.50 27.73
N LYS A 85 18.00 9.64 28.15
CA LYS A 85 18.66 9.81 29.44
C LYS A 85 17.68 9.61 30.61
N ALA A 86 16.42 9.96 30.40
CA ALA A 86 15.37 9.79 31.45
C ALA A 86 14.78 8.38 31.43
N ASN A 87 15.22 7.49 30.56
CA ASN A 87 14.72 6.11 30.43
C ASN A 87 13.23 6.06 30.08
N ILE A 88 12.78 6.97 29.23
CA ILE A 88 11.39 6.99 28.73
C ILE A 88 11.32 6.41 27.32
#